data_3ab8713f4c4bb4e9b4f2869e5346e567
#
_entry.id   3ab8713f4c4bb4e9b4f2869e5346e567
#
_cell.length_a   1.000
_cell.length_b   1.000
_cell.length_c   1.000
_cell.angle_alpha   90.00
_cell.angle_beta   90.00
_cell.angle_gamma   90.00
#
_symmetry.space_group_name_H-M   'P 1'
#
loop_
_entity.id
_entity.type
_entity.pdbx_description
1 polymer ?
#
loop_
_entity_poly.entity_id
_entity_poly.type
_entity_poly.pdbx_seq_one_letter_code
_entity_poly.pdbx_strand_id
1 'polypeptide(L)'
;MCGSTPPVMGSVMLRGDIWQVDFDPAPGNEANQHRPAVVVSNDRANATATRLERGVIAVVPVTSNVARIYPFQVFLSAATSGLAVDSKAQAEQIRSVATERLRRRIGRVSAAELAELDRALRLHLEL
;
A
#
# COMPACT_ATOMS: atom_id res chain seq x y z
N MET A 1 -28.02 -9.24 11.55
CA MET A 1 -27.70 -9.06 11.12
C MET A 1 -27.16 -9.01 10.61
N CYS A 2 -27.13 -9.02 10.64
CA CYS A 2 -26.58 -8.88 10.15
C CYS A 2 -26.09 -8.77 9.36
N GLY A 3 -26.07 -8.75 9.00
CA GLY A 3 -25.56 -8.66 8.27
C GLY A 3 -25.01 -8.45 7.68
N SER A 4 -24.83 -8.35 7.50
CA SER A 4 -24.29 -8.16 6.91
C SER A 4 -23.43 -8.03 6.36
N THR A 5 -23.09 -7.98 6.12
CA THR A 5 -22.28 -7.72 5.62
C THR A 5 -21.67 -7.63 4.82
N PRO A 6 -21.47 -7.41 4.49
CA PRO A 6 -20.82 -7.28 3.75
C PRO A 6 -19.87 -7.07 3.37
N PRO A 7 -19.73 -6.94 3.03
CA PRO A 7 -18.91 -6.84 2.56
C PRO A 7 -17.97 -6.52 2.45
N VAL A 8 -17.97 -6.44 2.23
CA VAL A 8 -17.24 -6.18 2.00
C VAL A 8 -16.42 -6.06 2.18
N MET A 9 -16.70 -6.25 2.27
CA MET A 9 -16.08 -6.31 2.51
C MET A 9 -15.07 -5.97 2.52
N GLY A 10 -15.13 -6.50 2.53
CA GLY A 10 -13.77 -6.56 2.59
C GLY A 10 -13.02 -5.37 2.34
N SER A 11 -13.60 -4.46 2.24
CA SER A 11 -12.92 -3.23 2.01
C SER A 11 -12.13 -2.78 3.22
N VAL A 12 -11.93 -3.64 4.17
CA VAL A 12 -11.10 -3.27 5.31
C VAL A 12 -9.66 -3.47 4.93
N MET A 13 -8.95 -2.37 4.74
CA MET A 13 -7.52 -2.45 4.49
C MET A 13 -6.81 -2.27 5.82
N LEU A 14 -5.82 -3.13 6.05
CA LEU A 14 -5.04 -3.10 7.27
C LEU A 14 -3.63 -2.63 6.98
N ARG A 15 -3.02 -2.01 7.97
CA ARG A 15 -1.65 -1.57 7.84
C ARG A 15 -0.77 -2.76 7.51
N GLY A 16 0.03 -2.64 6.47
CA GLY A 16 0.87 -3.73 6.00
C GLY A 16 0.26 -4.54 4.88
N ASP A 17 -1.01 -4.35 4.58
CA ASP A 17 -1.60 -4.99 3.41
C ASP A 17 -1.01 -4.41 2.14
N ILE A 18 -0.93 -5.24 1.11
CA ILE A 18 -0.52 -4.81 -0.22
C ILE A 18 -1.74 -4.85 -1.10
N TRP A 19 -2.06 -3.71 -1.70
CA TRP A 19 -3.22 -3.58 -2.57
C TRP A 19 -2.80 -3.11 -3.94
N GLN A 20 -3.55 -3.55 -4.95
CA GLN A 20 -3.42 -2.96 -6.27
C GLN A 20 -4.14 -1.61 -6.23
N VAL A 21 -3.43 -0.56 -6.55
CA VAL A 21 -3.95 0.80 -6.43
C VAL A 21 -3.95 1.45 -7.81
N ASP A 22 -5.05 2.14 -8.10
CA ASP A 22 -5.17 2.91 -9.32
C ASP A 22 -4.70 4.33 -9.00
N PHE A 23 -3.42 4.58 -9.20
CA PHE A 23 -2.88 5.91 -8.99
C PHE A 23 -3.38 6.81 -10.10
N ASP A 24 -3.74 8.01 -9.73
CA ASP A 24 -4.34 8.91 -10.67
C ASP A 24 -3.45 9.12 -11.89
N PRO A 25 -3.92 8.78 -13.06
CA PRO A 25 -3.11 8.91 -14.25
C PRO A 25 -2.98 10.35 -14.66
N ALA A 26 -1.77 10.76 -14.95
CA ALA A 26 -1.57 12.05 -15.55
C ALA A 26 -2.00 11.95 -17.00
N PRO A 27 -2.67 12.97 -17.52
CA PRO A 27 -3.12 12.93 -18.89
C PRO A 27 -1.96 12.71 -19.84
N GLY A 28 -2.16 11.86 -20.82
CA GLY A 28 -1.15 11.58 -21.81
C GLY A 28 -0.04 10.71 -21.29
N ASN A 29 -0.12 10.28 -20.09
CA ASN A 29 0.91 9.50 -19.50
C ASN A 29 0.71 8.03 -19.81
N GLU A 30 1.66 7.23 -19.37
CA GLU A 30 1.59 5.83 -19.63
C GLU A 30 0.48 5.22 -18.88
N ALA A 31 0.11 4.07 -19.36
CA ALA A 31 -1.06 3.43 -18.86
C ALA A 31 -0.85 2.74 -17.53
N ASN A 32 0.37 2.53 -17.11
CA ASN A 32 0.53 1.69 -15.96
C ASN A 32 0.44 2.50 -14.69
N GLN A 33 -0.69 3.08 -14.50
CA GLN A 33 -0.97 3.76 -13.26
C GLN A 33 -1.38 2.79 -12.17
N HIS A 34 -1.66 1.56 -12.54
CA HIS A 34 -2.04 0.54 -11.56
C HIS A 34 -0.77 -0.09 -11.03
N ARG A 35 -0.54 0.06 -9.74
CA ARG A 35 0.67 -0.46 -9.11
C ARG A 35 0.33 -1.01 -7.75
N PRO A 36 1.08 -2.00 -7.29
CA PRO A 36 0.95 -2.43 -5.90
C PRO A 36 1.41 -1.31 -4.98
N ALA A 37 0.83 -1.27 -3.80
CA ALA A 37 1.25 -0.34 -2.78
C ALA A 37 0.96 -0.94 -1.41
N VAL A 38 1.79 -0.58 -0.43
CA VAL A 38 1.64 -1.06 0.93
C VAL A 38 0.87 0.00 1.72
N VAL A 39 -0.19 -0.43 2.39
CA VAL A 39 -0.95 0.46 3.27
C VAL A 39 -0.13 0.74 4.51
N VAL A 40 0.12 2.00 4.80
CA VAL A 40 0.94 2.37 5.94
C VAL A 40 0.22 3.24 6.96
N SER A 41 -0.96 3.76 6.64
CA SER A 41 -1.76 4.45 7.63
C SER A 41 -2.27 3.45 8.66
N ASN A 42 -2.53 3.94 9.88
CA ASN A 42 -2.89 3.04 10.96
C ASN A 42 -4.30 2.48 10.76
N ASP A 43 -4.57 1.37 11.45
CA ASP A 43 -5.80 0.63 11.22
C ASP A 43 -7.05 1.43 11.59
N ARG A 44 -6.96 2.27 12.60
CA ARG A 44 -8.09 3.10 12.99
C ARG A 44 -8.42 4.12 11.90
N ALA A 45 -7.39 4.75 11.36
CA ALA A 45 -7.58 5.70 10.26
C ALA A 45 -8.13 5.00 9.04
N ASN A 46 -7.66 3.78 8.78
CA ASN A 46 -8.13 3.02 7.63
C ASN A 46 -9.60 2.68 7.76
N ALA A 47 -10.02 2.26 8.96
CA ALA A 47 -11.41 1.94 9.20
C ALA A 47 -12.30 3.18 9.06
N THR A 48 -11.82 4.30 9.56
CA THR A 48 -12.56 5.55 9.46
C THR A 48 -12.72 5.97 8.00
N ALA A 49 -11.62 5.88 7.24
CA ALA A 49 -11.65 6.27 5.84
C ALA A 49 -12.63 5.41 5.05
N THR A 50 -12.66 4.12 5.34
CA THR A 50 -13.58 3.22 4.66
C THR A 50 -15.02 3.61 4.96
N ARG A 51 -15.30 3.95 6.22
CA ARG A 51 -16.66 4.26 6.63
C ARG A 51 -17.15 5.58 6.03
N LEU A 52 -16.23 6.50 5.79
CA LEU A 52 -16.62 7.82 5.30
C LEU A 52 -16.85 7.87 3.80
N GLU A 53 -16.48 6.83 3.08
CA GLU A 53 -16.64 6.75 1.63
C GLU A 53 -15.82 7.76 0.86
N ARG A 54 -15.33 8.78 1.50
CA ARG A 54 -14.50 9.79 0.86
C ARG A 54 -13.17 9.89 1.55
N GLY A 55 -12.87 8.91 2.38
CA GLY A 55 -11.66 8.95 3.13
C GLY A 55 -10.43 8.72 2.29
N VAL A 56 -9.28 9.07 2.86
CA VAL A 56 -8.00 8.81 2.24
C VAL A 56 -7.18 7.99 3.20
N ILE A 57 -6.25 7.23 2.64
CA ILE A 57 -5.30 6.45 3.42
C ILE A 57 -3.91 6.73 2.86
N ALA A 58 -2.89 6.36 3.62
CA ALA A 58 -1.52 6.55 3.18
C ALA A 58 -0.97 5.22 2.66
N VAL A 59 -0.31 5.28 1.51
CA VAL A 59 0.26 4.09 0.90
C VAL A 59 1.67 4.40 0.43
N VAL A 60 2.48 3.34 0.32
CA VAL A 60 3.83 3.40 -0.21
C VAL A 60 3.85 2.58 -1.49
N PRO A 61 4.09 3.20 -2.63
CA PRO A 61 4.13 2.47 -3.90
C PRO A 61 5.24 1.44 -3.95
N VAL A 62 5.00 0.41 -4.73
CA VAL A 62 5.91 -0.73 -4.87
C VAL A 62 6.31 -0.82 -6.34
N THR A 63 7.58 -1.10 -6.59
CA THR A 63 8.09 -1.28 -7.94
C THR A 63 8.84 -2.60 -8.03
N SER A 64 8.80 -3.19 -9.22
CA SER A 64 9.55 -4.43 -9.46
C SER A 64 10.99 -4.17 -9.84
N ASN A 65 11.40 -2.92 -9.96
CA ASN A 65 12.78 -2.60 -10.28
C ASN A 65 13.61 -2.66 -9.00
N VAL A 66 14.30 -3.78 -8.79
CA VAL A 66 15.08 -3.98 -7.58
C VAL A 66 16.57 -3.93 -7.85
N ALA A 67 16.98 -3.34 -8.97
CA ALA A 67 18.39 -3.25 -9.32
C ALA A 67 19.20 -2.54 -8.25
N ARG A 68 18.58 -1.58 -7.57
CA ARG A 68 19.23 -0.87 -6.48
C ARG A 68 18.18 -0.58 -5.42
N ILE A 69 18.54 -0.83 -4.16
CA ILE A 69 17.61 -0.58 -3.06
C ILE A 69 18.30 0.39 -2.12
N TYR A 70 17.74 1.58 -2.01
CA TYR A 70 18.29 2.63 -1.16
C TYR A 70 17.85 2.44 0.29
N PRO A 71 18.52 3.09 1.25
CA PRO A 71 18.13 2.94 2.67
C PRO A 71 16.69 3.32 2.97
N PHE A 72 16.09 4.18 2.16
CA PHE A 72 14.70 4.58 2.33
C PHE A 72 13.76 3.70 1.51
N GLN A 73 14.21 2.51 1.14
CA GLN A 73 13.41 1.54 0.41
C GLN A 73 13.52 0.20 1.09
N VAL A 74 12.56 -0.68 0.83
CA VAL A 74 12.50 -1.98 1.49
C VAL A 74 12.25 -3.06 0.47
N PHE A 75 13.10 -4.07 0.46
CA PHE A 75 12.93 -5.23 -0.40
C PHE A 75 11.74 -6.06 0.09
N LEU A 76 10.89 -6.47 -0.84
CA LEU A 76 9.73 -7.30 -0.55
C LEU A 76 9.83 -8.57 -1.36
N SER A 77 9.84 -9.71 -0.68
CA SER A 77 9.96 -11.00 -1.33
C SER A 77 8.63 -11.43 -1.92
N ALA A 78 8.64 -11.85 -3.16
CA ALA A 78 7.43 -12.39 -3.77
C ALA A 78 6.96 -13.64 -3.05
N ALA A 79 7.91 -14.41 -2.51
CA ALA A 79 7.57 -15.69 -1.88
C ALA A 79 6.64 -15.54 -0.68
N THR A 80 6.70 -14.41 0.00
CA THR A 80 5.94 -14.24 1.23
C THR A 80 4.90 -13.14 1.15
N SER A 81 4.93 -12.31 0.12
CA SER A 81 4.09 -11.12 0.09
C SER A 81 2.84 -11.26 -0.76
N GLY A 82 2.83 -12.22 -1.66
CA GLY A 82 1.73 -12.32 -2.63
C GLY A 82 2.00 -11.57 -3.91
N LEU A 83 3.11 -10.83 -3.99
CA LEU A 83 3.48 -10.14 -5.22
C LEU A 83 3.94 -11.15 -6.26
N ALA A 84 3.75 -10.78 -7.52
CA ALA A 84 4.13 -11.68 -8.62
C ALA A 84 5.63 -11.85 -8.72
N VAL A 85 6.39 -10.81 -8.41
CA VAL A 85 7.84 -10.85 -8.49
C VAL A 85 8.42 -10.09 -7.30
N ASP A 86 9.69 -10.37 -6.99
CA ASP A 86 10.39 -9.61 -5.97
C ASP A 86 10.33 -8.14 -6.32
N SER A 87 10.11 -7.31 -5.31
CA SER A 87 9.85 -5.90 -5.51
C SER A 87 10.46 -5.10 -4.38
N LYS A 88 10.29 -3.79 -4.42
CA LYS A 88 10.70 -2.95 -3.31
C LYS A 88 9.64 -1.89 -3.06
N ALA A 89 9.48 -1.55 -1.79
CA ALA A 89 8.59 -0.49 -1.37
C ALA A 89 9.38 0.81 -1.33
N GLN A 90 8.83 1.86 -1.91
CA GLN A 90 9.52 3.13 -2.06
C GLN A 90 8.96 4.12 -1.04
N ALA A 91 9.55 4.14 0.16
CA ALA A 91 9.05 5.01 1.22
C ALA A 91 9.12 6.47 0.80
N GLU A 92 10.07 6.83 -0.05
CA GLU A 92 10.18 8.21 -0.50
C GLU A 92 9.03 8.63 -1.41
N GLN A 93 8.22 7.67 -1.85
CA GLN A 93 7.06 7.94 -2.70
C GLN A 93 5.76 7.88 -1.91
N ILE A 94 5.82 7.90 -0.60
CA ILE A 94 4.61 7.81 0.22
C ILE A 94 3.63 8.90 -0.20
N ARG A 95 2.36 8.50 -0.29
CA ARG A 95 1.33 9.44 -0.70
C ARG A 95 -0.01 9.00 -0.15
N SER A 96 -0.95 9.91 -0.12
CA SER A 96 -2.31 9.56 0.25
C SER A 96 -3.12 9.29 -1.01
N VAL A 97 -4.06 8.36 -0.90
CA VAL A 97 -4.96 8.03 -2.00
C VAL A 97 -6.36 7.88 -1.43
N ALA A 98 -7.34 8.15 -2.25
CA ALA A 98 -8.72 7.90 -1.86
C ALA A 98 -8.97 6.41 -1.78
N THR A 99 -9.81 5.99 -0.84
CA THR A 99 -10.06 4.57 -0.65
C THR A 99 -10.62 3.91 -1.90
N GLU A 100 -11.34 4.66 -2.71
CA GLU A 100 -11.91 4.09 -3.92
C GLU A 100 -10.85 3.76 -4.98
N ARG A 101 -9.61 4.20 -4.77
CA ARG A 101 -8.52 3.86 -5.68
C ARG A 101 -7.96 2.48 -5.41
N LEU A 102 -8.28 1.86 -4.29
CA LEU A 102 -7.81 0.52 -3.99
C LEU A 102 -8.70 -0.47 -4.71
N ARG A 103 -8.08 -1.33 -5.54
CA ARG A 103 -8.84 -2.23 -6.40
C ARG A 103 -8.98 -3.61 -5.81
N ARG A 104 -7.87 -4.24 -5.43
CA ARG A 104 -7.95 -5.56 -4.83
C ARG A 104 -6.73 -5.77 -3.96
N ARG A 105 -6.92 -6.59 -2.95
CA ARG A 105 -5.83 -6.94 -2.06
C ARG A 105 -4.97 -7.99 -2.73
N ILE A 106 -3.66 -7.74 -2.75
CA ILE A 106 -2.69 -8.66 -3.34
C ILE A 106 -2.15 -9.59 -2.27
N GLY A 107 -1.79 -9.05 -1.12
CA GLY A 107 -1.17 -9.83 -0.06
C GLY A 107 -0.80 -8.93 1.09
N ARG A 108 0.36 -9.22 1.68
CA ARG A 108 0.73 -8.55 2.91
C ARG A 108 2.24 -8.63 3.12
N VAL A 109 2.83 -7.59 3.64
CA VAL A 109 4.25 -7.64 4.00
C VAL A 109 4.39 -8.44 5.31
N SER A 110 5.56 -9.04 5.51
CA SER A 110 5.84 -9.73 6.75
C SER A 110 6.04 -8.72 7.87
N ALA A 111 6.00 -9.20 9.10
CA ALA A 111 6.26 -8.32 10.25
C ALA A 111 7.63 -7.69 10.15
N ALA A 112 8.63 -8.44 9.70
CA ALA A 112 9.98 -7.92 9.56
C ALA A 112 10.03 -6.86 8.47
N GLU A 113 9.36 -7.10 7.35
CA GLU A 113 9.33 -6.12 6.26
C GLU A 113 8.61 -4.85 6.71
N LEU A 114 7.55 -5.00 7.49
CA LEU A 114 6.84 -3.82 7.97
C LEU A 114 7.71 -3.00 8.92
N ALA A 115 8.47 -3.67 9.78
CA ALA A 115 9.39 -2.97 10.67
C ALA A 115 10.45 -2.21 9.87
N GLU A 116 10.95 -2.84 8.80
CA GLU A 116 11.90 -2.18 7.92
C GLU A 116 11.27 -0.96 7.25
N LEU A 117 10.01 -1.10 6.85
CA LEU A 117 9.32 0.00 6.21
C LEU A 117 9.09 1.14 7.18
N ASP A 118 8.78 0.82 8.43
CA ASP A 118 8.64 1.85 9.46
C ASP A 118 9.95 2.63 9.61
N ARG A 119 11.07 1.91 9.61
CA ARG A 119 12.36 2.58 9.73
C ARG A 119 12.64 3.45 8.51
N ALA A 120 12.34 2.94 7.31
CA ALA A 120 12.54 3.71 6.10
C ALA A 120 11.69 4.98 6.10
N LEU A 121 10.46 4.87 6.59
CA LEU A 121 9.57 6.04 6.68
C LEU A 121 10.08 7.05 7.70
N ARG A 122 10.58 6.57 8.84
CA ARG A 122 11.17 7.47 9.83
C ARG A 122 12.37 8.21 9.24
N LEU A 123 13.18 7.49 8.49
CA LEU A 123 14.33 8.09 7.85
C LEU A 123 13.90 9.17 6.86
N HIS A 124 12.96 8.83 6.00
CA HIS A 124 12.54 9.75 4.94
C HIS A 124 11.82 10.97 5.50
N LEU A 125 10.99 10.77 6.52
CA LEU A 125 10.18 11.84 7.08
C LEU A 125 10.84 12.49 8.29
N GLU A 126 11.97 11.96 8.70
CA GLU A 126 12.72 12.52 9.83
C GLU A 126 11.91 12.50 11.13
N LEU A 127 11.29 11.37 11.37
CA LEU A 127 10.47 11.20 12.57
C LEU A 127 11.27 10.59 13.72
#